data_2b98e2a84d72b2f63ec8550e00e413e3
#
_entry.id   2b98e2a84d72b2f63ec8550e00e413e3
#
_cell.length_a   1.000
_cell.length_b   1.000
_cell.length_c   1.000
_cell.angle_alpha   90.00
_cell.angle_beta   90.00
_cell.angle_gamma   90.00
#
_symmetry.space_group_name_H-M   'P 1'
#
loop_
_entity.id
_entity.type
_entity.pdbx_description
1 polymer ?
#
loop_
_entity_poly.entity_id
_entity_poly.type
_entity_poly.pdbx_seq_one_letter_code
_entity_poly.pdbx_strand_id
1 'polypeptide(L)'
;MAEGNPQHEVTAAVRACWEPHALALLAFERGESDASILVVDDLGDTDALPASWFFRGEEEFPSLERQALDLCVGKVLDLGAGAGCHALVLQERGQPVCAVEILPELVDLLHRREVADARVGSVFAPPVGQWDTVLMLMNGWGLPETLSGLERFFALADRLVAPGGRIVADSTDMRPFATGWRSEGGIRLALREDGRYVGEIQFQLEFAGRRGDPFSQLYVDPDTLSVIAGRAGWNVEIVGRGENGAFLSVLRRSGGQVESGVPSDAP
;
A
#
# COMPACT_ATOMS: atom_id res chain seq x y z
N MET A 1 17.27 22.62 -20.43
CA MET A 1 17.75 22.19 -19.10
C MET A 1 16.50 22.08 -18.23
N ALA A 2 16.02 20.88 -17.99
CA ALA A 2 14.86 20.64 -17.12
C ALA A 2 15.34 20.80 -15.68
N GLU A 3 14.84 21.82 -14.99
CA GLU A 3 15.06 21.99 -13.56
C GLU A 3 14.38 20.82 -12.85
N GLY A 4 15.18 19.97 -12.19
CA GLY A 4 14.69 18.86 -11.37
C GLY A 4 13.84 19.43 -10.24
N ASN A 5 12.61 18.94 -10.17
CA ASN A 5 11.66 19.31 -9.12
C ASN A 5 12.21 18.81 -7.76
N PRO A 6 12.51 19.67 -6.79
CA PRO A 6 13.15 19.29 -5.53
C PRO A 6 12.26 18.46 -4.58
N GLN A 7 11.04 18.09 -4.99
CA GLN A 7 10.06 17.38 -4.17
C GLN A 7 10.19 15.84 -4.17
N HIS A 8 11.12 15.27 -4.94
CA HIS A 8 11.27 13.80 -5.08
C HIS A 8 12.65 13.28 -4.67
N GLU A 9 13.42 14.04 -3.90
CA GLU A 9 14.71 13.54 -3.42
C GLU A 9 14.48 12.54 -2.27
N VAL A 10 14.81 11.26 -2.52
CA VAL A 10 14.78 10.21 -1.48
C VAL A 10 15.74 10.59 -0.38
N THR A 11 15.26 10.84 0.82
CA THR A 11 16.13 11.17 1.95
C THR A 11 17.06 10.01 2.28
N ALA A 12 18.26 10.30 2.81
CA ALA A 12 19.20 9.27 3.25
C ALA A 12 18.56 8.31 4.28
N ALA A 13 17.66 8.82 5.14
CA ALA A 13 16.94 8.01 6.13
C ALA A 13 16.00 6.99 5.47
N VAL A 14 15.20 7.41 4.49
CA VAL A 14 14.31 6.48 3.74
C VAL A 14 15.12 5.42 3.01
N ARG A 15 16.22 5.83 2.36
CA ARG A 15 17.13 4.89 1.70
C ARG A 15 17.71 3.89 2.69
N ALA A 16 18.15 4.34 3.85
CA ALA A 16 18.71 3.47 4.88
C ALA A 16 17.74 2.38 5.33
N CYS A 17 16.44 2.65 5.40
CA CYS A 17 15.43 1.64 5.73
C CYS A 17 15.23 0.61 4.62
N TRP A 18 15.12 1.05 3.36
CA TRP A 18 14.62 0.24 2.24
C TRP A 18 15.71 -0.32 1.32
N GLU A 19 16.99 0.05 1.52
CA GLU A 19 18.10 -0.46 0.69
C GLU A 19 18.15 -2.01 0.64
N PRO A 20 17.99 -2.77 1.76
CA PRO A 20 18.01 -4.22 1.70
C PRO A 20 16.91 -4.82 0.83
N HIS A 21 15.71 -4.21 0.84
CA HIS A 21 14.60 -4.60 -0.01
C HIS A 21 14.97 -4.44 -1.49
N ALA A 22 15.44 -3.25 -1.87
CA ALA A 22 15.83 -2.99 -3.24
C ALA A 22 16.95 -3.94 -3.72
N LEU A 23 17.95 -4.17 -2.88
CA LEU A 23 19.05 -5.08 -3.21
C LEU A 23 18.57 -6.51 -3.45
N ALA A 24 17.61 -7.02 -2.66
CA ALA A 24 17.05 -8.35 -2.83
C ALA A 24 16.26 -8.47 -4.15
N LEU A 25 15.42 -7.49 -4.47
CA LEU A 25 14.66 -7.49 -5.73
C LEU A 25 15.60 -7.43 -6.95
N LEU A 26 16.63 -6.59 -6.89
CA LEU A 26 17.63 -6.49 -7.95
C LEU A 26 18.50 -7.75 -8.06
N ALA A 27 18.78 -8.46 -6.97
CA ALA A 27 19.48 -9.73 -6.98
C ALA A 27 18.64 -10.81 -7.65
N PHE A 28 17.35 -10.90 -7.31
CA PHE A 28 16.42 -11.82 -7.96
C PHE A 28 16.29 -11.55 -9.48
N GLU A 29 16.15 -10.29 -9.89
CA GLU A 29 16.13 -9.90 -11.31
C GLU A 29 17.39 -10.38 -12.06
N ARG A 30 18.55 -10.34 -11.41
CA ARG A 30 19.82 -10.82 -12.00
C ARG A 30 19.97 -12.34 -12.02
N GLY A 31 18.99 -13.08 -11.51
CA GLY A 31 18.95 -14.54 -11.52
C GLY A 31 19.32 -15.23 -10.20
N GLU A 32 19.46 -14.50 -9.11
CA GLU A 32 19.61 -15.05 -7.76
C GLU A 32 18.23 -15.55 -7.26
N SER A 33 17.81 -16.73 -7.71
CA SER A 33 16.44 -17.25 -7.50
C SER A 33 16.07 -17.51 -6.04
N ASP A 34 17.04 -17.64 -5.16
CA ASP A 34 16.90 -17.82 -3.72
C ASP A 34 17.04 -16.53 -2.90
N ALA A 35 17.13 -15.38 -3.58
CA ALA A 35 17.16 -14.07 -2.92
C ALA A 35 15.96 -13.91 -1.98
N SER A 36 16.23 -13.65 -0.71
CA SER A 36 15.21 -13.54 0.34
C SER A 36 15.58 -12.45 1.33
N ILE A 37 14.61 -11.61 1.64
CA ILE A 37 14.76 -10.52 2.61
C ILE A 37 14.50 -11.10 3.99
N LEU A 38 15.43 -10.94 4.93
CA LEU A 38 15.16 -11.22 6.32
C LEU A 38 14.40 -10.01 6.91
N VAL A 39 13.22 -10.29 7.45
CA VAL A 39 12.35 -9.30 8.08
C VAL A 39 12.35 -9.55 9.57
N VAL A 40 12.79 -8.57 10.35
CA VAL A 40 12.81 -8.64 11.82
C VAL A 40 11.84 -7.61 12.35
N ASP A 41 10.93 -7.99 13.23
CA ASP A 41 10.01 -7.07 13.87
C ASP A 41 10.36 -6.76 15.33
N ASP A 42 9.70 -5.76 15.92
CA ASP A 42 9.88 -5.38 17.31
C ASP A 42 9.03 -6.21 18.29
N LEU A 43 8.37 -7.27 17.80
CA LEU A 43 7.72 -8.31 18.61
C LEU A 43 8.67 -9.46 18.91
N GLY A 44 9.80 -9.53 18.21
CA GLY A 44 10.83 -10.56 18.34
C GLY A 44 10.72 -11.68 17.29
N ASP A 45 9.81 -11.55 16.34
CA ASP A 45 9.68 -12.47 15.23
C ASP A 45 10.68 -12.16 14.11
N THR A 46 11.05 -13.20 13.39
CA THR A 46 11.98 -13.10 12.25
C THR A 46 11.49 -14.01 11.13
N ASP A 47 11.19 -13.43 9.98
CA ASP A 47 10.71 -14.12 8.81
C ASP A 47 11.61 -13.90 7.59
N ALA A 48 11.62 -14.88 6.69
CA ALA A 48 12.27 -14.76 5.39
C ALA A 48 11.22 -14.52 4.31
N LEU A 49 11.26 -13.35 3.68
CA LEU A 49 10.38 -12.97 2.58
C LEU A 49 11.10 -13.18 1.25
N PRO A 50 10.73 -14.20 0.45
CA PRO A 50 11.34 -14.44 -0.85
C PRO A 50 11.13 -13.26 -1.80
N ALA A 51 12.18 -12.81 -2.46
CA ALA A 51 12.08 -11.73 -3.45
C ALA A 51 11.16 -12.10 -4.63
N SER A 52 11.03 -13.41 -4.94
CA SER A 52 10.10 -13.94 -5.95
C SER A 52 8.65 -13.49 -5.75
N TRP A 53 8.23 -13.22 -4.50
CA TRP A 53 6.88 -12.74 -4.20
C TRP A 53 6.51 -11.43 -4.92
N PHE A 54 7.50 -10.61 -5.21
CA PHE A 54 7.31 -9.34 -5.92
C PHE A 54 7.31 -9.49 -7.45
N PHE A 55 7.57 -10.72 -7.95
CA PHE A 55 7.67 -11.02 -9.39
C PHE A 55 6.59 -11.98 -9.90
N ARG A 56 5.64 -12.36 -9.04
CA ARG A 56 4.54 -13.29 -9.34
C ARG A 56 3.70 -12.83 -10.53
N GLY A 57 3.15 -13.81 -11.26
CA GLY A 57 2.06 -13.60 -12.21
C GLY A 57 0.69 -13.65 -11.53
N GLU A 58 -0.37 -13.32 -12.27
CA GLU A 58 -1.74 -13.25 -11.75
C GLU A 58 -2.24 -14.57 -11.15
N GLU A 59 -1.85 -15.69 -11.72
CA GLU A 59 -2.21 -17.05 -11.28
C GLU A 59 -1.66 -17.38 -9.89
N GLU A 60 -0.57 -16.73 -9.48
CA GLU A 60 0.07 -16.94 -8.19
C GLU A 60 -0.48 -15.97 -7.10
N PHE A 61 -1.31 -15.01 -7.47
CA PHE A 61 -1.83 -14.04 -6.51
C PHE A 61 -2.83 -14.68 -5.54
N PRO A 62 -2.77 -14.35 -4.23
CA PRO A 62 -3.85 -14.64 -3.29
C PRO A 62 -5.20 -14.08 -3.78
N SER A 63 -6.29 -14.68 -3.29
CA SER A 63 -7.64 -14.29 -3.71
C SER A 63 -7.96 -12.81 -3.47
N LEU A 64 -7.46 -12.21 -2.39
CA LEU A 64 -7.67 -10.79 -2.09
C LEU A 64 -6.95 -9.89 -3.08
N GLU A 65 -5.73 -10.24 -3.50
CA GLU A 65 -5.00 -9.47 -4.51
C GLU A 65 -5.73 -9.53 -5.87
N ARG A 66 -6.17 -10.71 -6.33
CA ARG A 66 -6.98 -10.83 -7.55
C ARG A 66 -8.25 -10.01 -7.48
N GLN A 67 -8.99 -10.11 -6.36
CA GLN A 67 -10.19 -9.31 -6.13
C GLN A 67 -9.89 -7.81 -6.16
N ALA A 68 -8.76 -7.36 -5.61
CA ALA A 68 -8.36 -5.96 -5.65
C ALA A 68 -8.12 -5.46 -7.07
N LEU A 69 -7.46 -6.26 -7.92
CA LEU A 69 -7.26 -5.92 -9.33
C LEU A 69 -8.59 -5.86 -10.10
N ASP A 70 -9.55 -6.75 -9.81
CA ASP A 70 -10.90 -6.73 -10.42
C ASP A 70 -11.70 -5.48 -10.01
N LEU A 71 -11.39 -4.88 -8.86
CA LEU A 71 -12.02 -3.65 -8.37
C LEU A 71 -11.37 -2.37 -8.92
N CYS A 72 -10.22 -2.48 -9.60
CA CYS A 72 -9.58 -1.35 -10.25
C CYS A 72 -10.39 -0.89 -11.47
N VAL A 73 -10.58 0.41 -11.60
CA VAL A 73 -11.28 1.03 -12.73
C VAL A 73 -10.49 2.23 -13.24
N GLY A 74 -10.62 2.52 -14.53
CA GLY A 74 -10.05 3.71 -15.16
C GLY A 74 -8.54 3.81 -14.98
N LYS A 75 -8.05 5.01 -14.69
CA LYS A 75 -6.63 5.30 -14.49
C LYS A 75 -6.21 4.91 -13.07
N VAL A 76 -5.26 3.99 -12.96
CA VAL A 76 -4.80 3.44 -11.67
C VAL A 76 -3.48 4.06 -11.24
N LEU A 77 -3.37 4.42 -9.97
CA LEU A 77 -2.11 4.73 -9.29
C LEU A 77 -1.77 3.56 -8.36
N ASP A 78 -0.71 2.84 -8.65
CA ASP A 78 -0.20 1.73 -7.83
C ASP A 78 0.91 2.27 -6.92
N LEU A 79 0.61 2.50 -5.64
CA LEU A 79 1.54 3.04 -4.65
C LEU A 79 2.29 1.92 -3.93
N GLY A 80 3.62 1.96 -3.96
CA GLY A 80 4.47 0.91 -3.42
C GLY A 80 4.52 -0.30 -4.34
N ALA A 81 4.71 -0.07 -5.64
CA ALA A 81 4.58 -1.09 -6.68
C ALA A 81 5.63 -2.22 -6.61
N GLY A 82 6.70 -2.06 -5.83
CA GLY A 82 7.78 -3.05 -5.69
C GLY A 82 8.44 -3.38 -7.03
N ALA A 83 8.40 -4.65 -7.43
CA ALA A 83 8.85 -5.07 -8.76
C ALA A 83 7.74 -4.99 -9.83
N GLY A 84 6.54 -4.49 -9.52
CA GLY A 84 5.49 -4.19 -10.49
C GLY A 84 4.58 -5.36 -10.85
N CYS A 85 4.48 -6.39 -10.03
CA CYS A 85 3.65 -7.56 -10.37
C CYS A 85 2.18 -7.17 -10.61
N HIS A 86 1.57 -6.31 -9.79
CA HIS A 86 0.20 -5.84 -9.97
C HIS A 86 0.07 -4.86 -11.13
N ALA A 87 1.02 -3.91 -11.27
CA ALA A 87 1.04 -2.95 -12.35
C ALA A 87 1.10 -3.61 -13.73
N LEU A 88 1.91 -4.66 -13.90
CA LEU A 88 2.03 -5.41 -15.15
C LEU A 88 0.72 -6.12 -15.50
N VAL A 89 0.08 -6.79 -14.55
CA VAL A 89 -1.21 -7.45 -14.79
C VAL A 89 -2.29 -6.44 -15.17
N LEU A 90 -2.37 -5.29 -14.49
CA LEU A 90 -3.33 -4.23 -14.87
C LEU A 90 -3.02 -3.67 -16.26
N GLN A 91 -1.75 -3.50 -16.61
CA GLN A 91 -1.32 -3.07 -17.95
C GLN A 91 -1.69 -4.09 -19.01
N GLU A 92 -1.49 -5.39 -18.77
CA GLU A 92 -1.93 -6.49 -19.66
C GLU A 92 -3.44 -6.52 -19.84
N ARG A 93 -4.21 -6.16 -18.81
CA ARG A 93 -5.67 -5.98 -18.86
C ARG A 93 -6.11 -4.71 -19.62
N GLY A 94 -5.14 -3.90 -20.12
CA GLY A 94 -5.39 -2.68 -20.88
C GLY A 94 -5.74 -1.46 -20.02
N GLN A 95 -5.47 -1.51 -18.71
CA GLN A 95 -5.70 -0.36 -17.83
C GLN A 95 -4.49 0.59 -17.82
N PRO A 96 -4.69 1.91 -17.90
CA PRO A 96 -3.62 2.88 -17.70
C PRO A 96 -3.16 2.83 -16.23
N VAL A 97 -1.91 2.45 -15.98
CA VAL A 97 -1.32 2.33 -14.64
C VAL A 97 -0.11 3.24 -14.54
N CYS A 98 0.00 3.98 -13.45
CA CYS A 98 1.23 4.61 -13.00
C CYS A 98 1.72 3.88 -11.75
N ALA A 99 2.83 3.17 -11.86
CA ALA A 99 3.50 2.51 -10.76
C ALA A 99 4.40 3.49 -10.02
N VAL A 100 4.29 3.55 -8.69
CA VAL A 100 5.08 4.48 -7.87
C VAL A 100 5.92 3.70 -6.87
N GLU A 101 7.20 4.01 -6.87
CA GLU A 101 8.16 3.47 -5.93
C GLU A 101 9.01 4.56 -5.30
N ILE A 102 9.41 4.31 -4.04
CA ILE A 102 10.14 5.30 -3.28
C ILE A 102 11.62 5.36 -3.67
N LEU A 103 12.21 4.24 -4.09
CA LEU A 103 13.61 4.15 -4.47
C LEU A 103 13.79 4.24 -5.99
N PRO A 104 14.64 5.14 -6.52
CA PRO A 104 14.89 5.29 -7.95
C PRO A 104 15.33 3.99 -8.62
N GLU A 105 16.14 3.16 -7.96
CA GLU A 105 16.61 1.88 -8.50
C GLU A 105 15.47 0.85 -8.69
N LEU A 106 14.38 0.95 -7.92
CA LEU A 106 13.18 0.14 -8.15
C LEU A 106 12.34 0.71 -9.28
N VAL A 107 12.33 2.02 -9.48
CA VAL A 107 11.72 2.62 -10.68
C VAL A 107 12.46 2.18 -11.94
N ASP A 108 13.80 2.12 -11.89
CA ASP A 108 14.59 1.58 -12.99
C ASP A 108 14.29 0.08 -13.23
N LEU A 109 14.06 -0.70 -12.16
CA LEU A 109 13.61 -2.09 -12.27
C LEU A 109 12.24 -2.18 -12.95
N LEU A 110 11.27 -1.35 -12.56
CA LEU A 110 9.94 -1.29 -13.18
C LEU A 110 10.03 -1.02 -14.69
N HIS A 111 10.87 -0.07 -15.10
CA HIS A 111 11.11 0.22 -16.53
C HIS A 111 11.74 -0.97 -17.27
N ARG A 112 12.73 -1.66 -16.67
CA ARG A 112 13.31 -2.88 -17.28
C ARG A 112 12.32 -4.01 -17.43
N ARG A 113 11.32 -4.06 -16.52
CA ARG A 113 10.19 -5.00 -16.58
C ARG A 113 9.03 -4.53 -17.48
N GLU A 114 9.26 -3.46 -18.26
CA GLU A 114 8.28 -2.94 -19.23
C GLU A 114 7.02 -2.33 -18.62
N VAL A 115 7.08 -1.85 -17.37
CA VAL A 115 6.02 -0.99 -16.81
C VAL A 115 6.08 0.36 -17.53
N ALA A 116 5.00 0.70 -18.24
CA ALA A 116 4.96 1.83 -19.18
C ALA A 116 5.09 3.20 -18.50
N ASP A 117 4.52 3.37 -17.31
CA ASP A 117 4.58 4.61 -16.51
C ASP A 117 5.01 4.25 -15.09
N ALA A 118 6.30 4.42 -14.79
CA ALA A 118 6.86 4.21 -13.46
C ALA A 118 7.54 5.50 -12.97
N ARG A 119 7.29 5.88 -11.72
CA ARG A 119 7.74 7.17 -11.17
C ARG A 119 8.26 7.03 -9.74
N VAL A 120 9.27 7.85 -9.41
CA VAL A 120 9.70 8.01 -8.03
C VAL A 120 8.65 8.83 -7.26
N GLY A 121 8.24 8.33 -6.10
CA GLY A 121 7.27 8.99 -5.24
C GLY A 121 7.04 8.19 -3.95
N SER A 122 6.16 8.71 -3.11
CA SER A 122 5.73 8.02 -1.89
C SER A 122 4.25 8.28 -1.62
N VAL A 123 3.69 7.58 -0.63
CA VAL A 123 2.31 7.79 -0.16
C VAL A 123 2.06 9.24 0.29
N PHE A 124 3.11 9.96 0.74
CA PHE A 124 3.03 11.36 1.18
C PHE A 124 3.51 12.37 0.14
N ALA A 125 4.13 11.91 -0.94
CA ALA A 125 4.57 12.72 -2.08
C ALA A 125 4.30 11.95 -3.39
N PRO A 126 3.01 11.64 -3.67
CA PRO A 126 2.63 10.95 -4.89
C PRO A 126 2.81 11.85 -6.11
N PRO A 127 2.92 11.29 -7.32
CA PRO A 127 2.90 12.08 -8.55
C PRO A 127 1.66 12.95 -8.67
N VAL A 128 1.83 14.16 -9.20
CA VAL A 128 0.73 15.08 -9.43
C VAL A 128 -0.26 14.48 -10.43
N GLY A 129 -1.53 14.49 -10.08
CA GLY A 129 -2.61 13.98 -10.92
C GLY A 129 -3.83 13.55 -10.11
N GLN A 130 -4.88 13.15 -10.84
CA GLN A 130 -6.05 12.49 -10.26
C GLN A 130 -6.22 11.12 -10.89
N TRP A 131 -6.66 10.17 -10.06
CA TRP A 131 -6.71 8.76 -10.39
C TRP A 131 -8.10 8.20 -10.09
N ASP A 132 -8.61 7.38 -10.98
CA ASP A 132 -9.91 6.71 -10.78
C ASP A 132 -9.80 5.60 -9.72
N THR A 133 -8.62 5.00 -9.62
CA THR A 133 -8.27 4.05 -8.55
C THR A 133 -6.89 4.37 -7.97
N VAL A 134 -6.78 4.46 -6.65
CA VAL A 134 -5.51 4.39 -5.92
C VAL A 134 -5.42 2.98 -5.33
N LEU A 135 -4.44 2.22 -5.78
CA LEU A 135 -4.18 0.84 -5.37
C LEU A 135 -3.00 0.80 -4.40
N MET A 136 -3.15 0.09 -3.29
CA MET A 136 -2.11 -0.18 -2.32
C MET A 136 -2.27 -1.62 -1.82
N LEU A 137 -1.38 -2.52 -2.20
CA LEU A 137 -1.47 -3.95 -1.86
C LEU A 137 -0.22 -4.47 -1.12
N MET A 138 -0.32 -5.70 -0.61
CA MET A 138 0.67 -6.35 0.25
C MET A 138 0.87 -5.58 1.57
N ASN A 139 -0.20 -5.48 2.35
CA ASN A 139 -0.35 -4.58 3.50
C ASN A 139 -0.27 -3.11 3.08
N GLY A 140 -1.07 -2.74 2.10
CA GLY A 140 -1.05 -1.40 1.52
C GLY A 140 -1.36 -0.29 2.52
N TRP A 141 -2.22 -0.55 3.52
CA TRP A 141 -2.43 0.38 4.64
C TRP A 141 -1.21 0.52 5.57
N GLY A 142 -0.14 -0.25 5.33
CA GLY A 142 1.15 -0.10 5.99
C GLY A 142 1.97 1.10 5.51
N LEU A 143 1.74 1.57 4.27
CA LEU A 143 2.48 2.68 3.67
C LEU A 143 2.41 3.99 4.46
N PRO A 144 1.29 4.36 5.11
CA PRO A 144 1.22 5.50 6.03
C PRO A 144 1.99 5.34 7.34
N GLU A 145 2.54 4.17 7.67
CA GLU A 145 3.43 3.86 8.79
C GLU A 145 2.76 3.83 10.18
N THR A 146 1.89 4.79 10.50
CA THR A 146 1.24 4.98 11.81
C THR A 146 -0.20 5.46 11.66
N LEU A 147 -0.98 5.45 12.76
CA LEU A 147 -2.32 6.04 12.77
C LEU A 147 -2.30 7.54 12.41
N SER A 148 -1.30 8.28 12.91
CA SER A 148 -1.13 9.70 12.55
C SER A 148 -0.72 9.87 11.08
N GLY A 149 0.06 8.94 10.53
CA GLY A 149 0.38 8.89 9.11
C GLY A 149 -0.85 8.60 8.25
N LEU A 150 -1.75 7.73 8.73
CA LEU A 150 -3.02 7.43 8.06
C LEU A 150 -3.92 8.69 7.98
N GLU A 151 -4.01 9.47 9.06
CA GLU A 151 -4.72 10.76 9.05
C GLU A 151 -4.11 11.74 8.05
N ARG A 152 -2.76 11.83 7.97
CA ARG A 152 -2.06 12.64 6.95
C ARG A 152 -2.35 12.16 5.54
N PHE A 153 -2.38 10.84 5.31
CA PHE A 153 -2.71 10.29 4.00
C PHE A 153 -4.10 10.73 3.56
N PHE A 154 -5.12 10.63 4.41
CA PHE A 154 -6.47 11.06 4.07
C PHE A 154 -6.56 12.57 3.76
N ALA A 155 -5.76 13.41 4.40
CA ALA A 155 -5.68 14.83 4.06
C ALA A 155 -5.13 15.10 2.63
N LEU A 156 -4.37 14.14 2.07
CA LEU A 156 -3.84 14.19 0.69
C LEU A 156 -4.75 13.48 -0.31
N ALA A 157 -5.44 12.42 0.12
CA ALA A 157 -6.24 11.54 -0.73
C ALA A 157 -7.30 12.30 -1.54
N ASP A 158 -7.82 13.41 -1.02
CA ASP A 158 -8.78 14.29 -1.67
C ASP A 158 -8.31 14.88 -2.99
N ARG A 159 -7.01 15.11 -3.12
CA ARG A 159 -6.39 15.66 -4.34
C ARG A 159 -5.94 14.56 -5.28
N LEU A 160 -5.78 13.35 -4.74
CA LEU A 160 -5.24 12.20 -5.45
C LEU A 160 -6.33 11.40 -6.16
N VAL A 161 -7.48 11.23 -5.51
CA VAL A 161 -8.60 10.45 -6.06
C VAL A 161 -9.54 11.35 -6.86
N ALA A 162 -9.81 10.97 -8.10
CA ALA A 162 -10.74 11.67 -8.99
C ALA A 162 -12.19 11.64 -8.43
N PRO A 163 -13.05 12.59 -8.82
CA PRO A 163 -14.48 12.52 -8.50
C PRO A 163 -15.08 11.17 -8.92
N GLY A 164 -15.73 10.45 -7.99
CA GLY A 164 -16.25 9.10 -8.22
C GLY A 164 -15.22 7.98 -8.17
N GLY A 165 -13.95 8.31 -8.01
CA GLY A 165 -12.87 7.34 -7.85
C GLY A 165 -12.87 6.64 -6.49
N ARG A 166 -11.89 5.79 -6.29
CA ARG A 166 -11.78 4.93 -5.10
C ARG A 166 -10.35 4.70 -4.66
N ILE A 167 -10.20 4.27 -3.41
CA ILE A 167 -8.98 3.65 -2.89
C ILE A 167 -9.28 2.18 -2.71
N VAL A 168 -8.38 1.30 -3.14
CA VAL A 168 -8.44 -0.16 -2.95
C VAL A 168 -7.16 -0.55 -2.22
N ALA A 169 -7.29 -1.05 -1.00
CA ALA A 169 -6.13 -1.39 -0.19
C ALA A 169 -6.43 -2.50 0.81
N ASP A 170 -5.40 -3.28 1.14
CA ASP A 170 -5.47 -4.36 2.10
C ASP A 170 -4.75 -4.03 3.41
N SER A 171 -5.08 -4.78 4.45
CA SER A 171 -4.39 -4.82 5.73
C SER A 171 -4.70 -6.14 6.47
N THR A 172 -4.14 -6.26 7.67
CA THR A 172 -4.40 -7.39 8.58
C THR A 172 -4.89 -6.87 9.93
N ASP A 173 -5.94 -7.48 10.46
CA ASP A 173 -6.48 -7.18 11.77
C ASP A 173 -5.63 -7.81 12.88
N MET A 174 -4.83 -7.01 13.54
CA MET A 174 -3.93 -7.43 14.62
C MET A 174 -4.58 -7.44 16.02
N ARG A 175 -5.89 -7.11 16.14
CA ARG A 175 -6.60 -7.07 17.42
C ARG A 175 -6.57 -8.39 18.22
N PRO A 176 -6.51 -9.59 17.61
CA PRO A 176 -6.32 -10.84 18.38
C PRO A 176 -5.05 -10.87 19.24
N PHE A 177 -4.04 -10.06 18.95
CA PHE A 177 -2.78 -9.97 19.69
C PHE A 177 -2.76 -8.84 20.73
N ALA A 178 -3.88 -8.12 20.92
CA ALA A 178 -3.97 -7.04 21.89
C ALA A 178 -3.94 -7.53 23.32
N THR A 179 -3.20 -6.83 24.18
CA THR A 179 -3.14 -7.07 25.62
C THR A 179 -3.96 -6.06 26.44
N GLY A 180 -4.41 -4.99 25.79
CA GLY A 180 -5.20 -3.92 26.42
C GLY A 180 -6.03 -3.12 25.43
N TRP A 181 -6.81 -2.17 25.97
CA TRP A 181 -7.69 -1.31 25.18
C TRP A 181 -7.72 0.11 25.73
N ARG A 182 -7.77 1.11 24.84
CA ARG A 182 -7.94 2.52 25.16
C ARG A 182 -9.02 3.13 24.26
N SER A 183 -9.88 3.94 24.84
CA SER A 183 -10.85 4.74 24.08
C SER A 183 -10.30 6.14 23.90
N GLU A 184 -10.14 6.58 22.67
CA GLU A 184 -9.60 7.88 22.33
C GLU A 184 -10.31 8.42 21.08
N GLY A 185 -10.84 9.65 21.16
CA GLY A 185 -11.50 10.28 20.01
C GLY A 185 -12.63 9.45 19.39
N GLY A 186 -13.36 8.62 20.14
CA GLY A 186 -14.43 7.76 19.61
C GLY A 186 -13.94 6.46 18.96
N ILE A 187 -12.65 6.16 19.01
CA ILE A 187 -12.06 4.88 18.59
C ILE A 187 -11.76 4.05 19.83
N ARG A 188 -12.01 2.75 19.77
CA ARG A 188 -11.55 1.79 20.76
C ARG A 188 -10.29 1.11 20.23
N LEU A 189 -9.13 1.65 20.59
CA LEU A 189 -7.83 1.17 20.16
C LEU A 189 -7.42 -0.08 20.92
N ALA A 190 -7.02 -1.11 20.19
CA ALA A 190 -6.35 -2.30 20.72
C ALA A 190 -4.88 -2.00 20.97
N LEU A 191 -4.35 -2.34 22.14
CA LEU A 191 -3.01 -1.94 22.58
C LEU A 191 -2.12 -3.16 22.83
N ARG A 192 -0.83 -2.97 22.61
CA ARG A 192 0.26 -3.84 23.05
C ARG A 192 0.59 -3.57 24.53
N GLU A 193 1.47 -4.41 25.10
CA GLU A 193 1.95 -4.25 26.49
C GLU A 193 2.63 -2.88 26.74
N ASP A 194 3.32 -2.34 25.73
CA ASP A 194 4.00 -1.05 25.80
C ASP A 194 3.03 0.15 25.62
N GLY A 195 1.75 -0.09 25.44
CA GLY A 195 0.69 0.92 25.30
C GLY A 195 0.55 1.51 23.90
N ARG A 196 1.33 1.06 22.91
CA ARG A 196 1.13 1.42 21.49
C ARG A 196 -0.08 0.72 20.91
N TYR A 197 -0.62 1.27 19.82
CA TYR A 197 -1.63 0.57 19.01
C TYR A 197 -1.05 -0.76 18.50
N VAL A 198 -1.83 -1.84 18.59
CA VAL A 198 -1.36 -3.21 18.31
C VAL A 198 -0.84 -3.38 16.88
N GLY A 199 -1.36 -2.61 15.94
CA GLY A 199 -0.97 -2.64 14.54
C GLY A 199 0.16 -1.67 14.15
N GLU A 200 0.73 -0.89 15.07
CA GLU A 200 1.96 -0.12 14.81
C GLU A 200 3.18 -0.96 15.16
N ILE A 201 3.76 -1.61 14.13
CA ILE A 201 4.87 -2.52 14.24
C ILE A 201 6.11 -1.90 13.61
N GLN A 202 7.26 -2.01 14.26
CA GLN A 202 8.54 -1.62 13.68
C GLN A 202 9.20 -2.84 13.05
N PHE A 203 9.69 -2.65 11.83
CA PHE A 203 10.42 -3.66 11.07
C PHE A 203 11.84 -3.19 10.78
N GLN A 204 12.72 -4.15 10.61
CA GLN A 204 14.06 -3.95 10.11
C GLN A 204 14.37 -5.02 9.07
N LEU A 205 14.86 -4.62 7.91
CA LEU A 205 15.17 -5.52 6.81
C LEU A 205 16.66 -5.83 6.76
N GLU A 206 16.99 -7.06 6.35
CA GLU A 206 18.37 -7.45 6.09
C GLU A 206 18.44 -8.27 4.79
N PHE A 207 19.45 -8.01 3.98
CA PHE A 207 19.78 -8.80 2.79
C PHE A 207 21.31 -8.87 2.58
N ALA A 208 21.85 -10.08 2.35
CA ALA A 208 23.27 -10.32 2.10
C ALA A 208 24.20 -9.65 3.13
N GLY A 209 23.82 -9.67 4.41
CA GLY A 209 24.57 -9.05 5.51
C GLY A 209 24.46 -7.53 5.61
N ARG A 210 23.67 -6.89 4.76
CA ARG A 210 23.29 -5.48 4.88
C ARG A 210 22.00 -5.34 5.64
N ARG A 211 22.04 -4.62 6.74
CA ARG A 211 20.91 -4.34 7.61
C ARG A 211 20.50 -2.88 7.42
N GLY A 212 19.20 -2.67 7.13
CA GLY A 212 18.63 -1.33 7.02
C GLY A 212 18.33 -0.71 8.39
N ASP A 213 17.96 0.55 8.41
CA ASP A 213 17.44 1.20 9.60
C ASP A 213 16.00 0.73 9.90
N PRO A 214 15.55 0.74 11.17
CA PRO A 214 14.18 0.41 11.51
C PRO A 214 13.18 1.42 10.89
N PHE A 215 12.00 0.90 10.50
CA PHE A 215 10.87 1.71 10.02
C PHE A 215 9.56 1.17 10.58
N SER A 216 8.52 1.98 10.58
CA SER A 216 7.19 1.56 11.03
C SER A 216 6.32 1.12 9.86
N GLN A 217 5.48 0.10 10.09
CA GLN A 217 4.35 -0.24 9.23
C GLN A 217 3.08 -0.33 10.06
N LEU A 218 1.98 0.12 9.46
CA LEU A 218 0.67 0.08 10.07
C LEU A 218 -0.10 -1.16 9.59
N TYR A 219 -0.65 -1.90 10.54
CA TYR A 219 -1.66 -2.94 10.34
C TYR A 219 -2.96 -2.43 10.96
N VAL A 220 -3.69 -1.57 10.23
CA VAL A 220 -4.92 -0.97 10.76
C VAL A 220 -6.07 -1.97 10.73
N ASP A 221 -6.81 -2.07 11.85
CA ASP A 221 -8.04 -2.88 11.88
C ASP A 221 -9.21 -2.16 11.18
N PRO A 222 -10.25 -2.90 10.73
CA PRO A 222 -11.37 -2.34 9.97
C PRO A 222 -12.14 -1.23 10.68
N ASP A 223 -12.32 -1.33 12.01
CA ASP A 223 -13.11 -0.36 12.77
C ASP A 223 -12.33 0.94 12.96
N THR A 224 -11.05 0.84 13.28
CA THR A 224 -10.13 1.99 13.36
C THR A 224 -10.00 2.69 12.01
N LEU A 225 -9.82 1.94 10.92
CA LEU A 225 -9.79 2.48 9.56
C LEU A 225 -11.09 3.24 9.25
N SER A 226 -12.26 2.64 9.56
CA SER A 226 -13.56 3.23 9.27
C SER A 226 -13.78 4.55 10.00
N VAL A 227 -13.34 4.65 11.26
CA VAL A 227 -13.48 5.89 12.02
C VAL A 227 -12.55 6.98 11.51
N ILE A 228 -11.27 6.67 11.27
CA ILE A 228 -10.30 7.67 10.78
C ILE A 228 -10.69 8.15 9.37
N ALA A 229 -11.01 7.24 8.46
CA ALA A 229 -11.46 7.58 7.12
C ALA A 229 -12.77 8.38 7.13
N GLY A 230 -13.74 7.98 7.97
CA GLY A 230 -15.02 8.69 8.11
C GLY A 230 -14.87 10.13 8.55
N ARG A 231 -13.95 10.44 9.48
CA ARG A 231 -13.61 11.81 9.88
C ARG A 231 -13.07 12.67 8.73
N ALA A 232 -12.39 12.01 7.80
CA ALA A 232 -11.86 12.64 6.59
C ALA A 232 -12.86 12.66 5.42
N GLY A 233 -14.12 12.21 5.63
CA GLY A 233 -15.16 12.23 4.61
C GLY A 233 -15.11 11.03 3.64
N TRP A 234 -14.58 9.89 4.07
CA TRP A 234 -14.52 8.66 3.28
C TRP A 234 -15.39 7.57 3.90
N ASN A 235 -16.14 6.86 3.06
CA ASN A 235 -16.85 5.64 3.42
C ASN A 235 -15.95 4.43 3.17
N VAL A 236 -15.89 3.52 4.13
CA VAL A 236 -15.10 2.29 4.05
C VAL A 236 -16.04 1.11 3.87
N GLU A 237 -15.77 0.29 2.88
CA GLU A 237 -16.41 -0.99 2.64
C GLU A 237 -15.36 -2.10 2.72
N ILE A 238 -15.56 -3.09 3.60
CA ILE A 238 -14.73 -4.29 3.63
C ILE A 238 -15.32 -5.28 2.64
N VAL A 239 -14.63 -5.45 1.51
CA VAL A 239 -15.13 -6.23 0.36
C VAL A 239 -14.61 -7.66 0.33
N GLY A 240 -13.56 -7.96 1.09
CA GLY A 240 -12.98 -9.30 1.18
C GLY A 240 -12.34 -9.55 2.54
N ARG A 241 -12.32 -10.81 2.95
CA ARG A 241 -11.58 -11.29 4.13
C ARG A 241 -10.79 -12.53 3.76
N GLY A 242 -9.55 -12.58 4.20
CA GLY A 242 -8.63 -13.70 4.02
C GLY A 242 -8.34 -14.41 5.34
N GLU A 243 -7.33 -15.26 5.30
CA GLU A 243 -6.82 -15.94 6.49
C GLU A 243 -6.07 -14.96 7.41
N ASN A 244 -5.88 -15.37 8.67
CA ASN A 244 -5.07 -14.66 9.67
C ASN A 244 -5.43 -13.17 9.86
N GLY A 245 -6.70 -12.81 9.67
CA GLY A 245 -7.16 -11.45 9.84
C GLY A 245 -6.97 -10.53 8.63
N ALA A 246 -6.44 -11.02 7.52
CA ALA A 246 -6.30 -10.24 6.30
C ALA A 246 -7.66 -9.75 5.77
N PHE A 247 -7.71 -8.53 5.26
CA PHE A 247 -8.91 -7.99 4.64
C PHE A 247 -8.59 -7.01 3.51
N LEU A 248 -9.53 -6.88 2.58
CA LEU A 248 -9.51 -5.91 1.50
C LEU A 248 -10.59 -4.87 1.72
N SER A 249 -10.25 -3.61 1.54
CA SER A 249 -11.15 -2.48 1.68
C SER A 249 -11.24 -1.66 0.40
N VAL A 250 -12.43 -1.13 0.15
CA VAL A 250 -12.69 -0.11 -0.87
C VAL A 250 -13.20 1.14 -0.19
N LEU A 251 -12.57 2.27 -0.48
CA LEU A 251 -12.98 3.54 0.07
C LEU A 251 -13.48 4.47 -1.04
N ARG A 252 -14.59 5.17 -0.76
CA ARG A 252 -15.17 6.19 -1.64
C ARG A 252 -15.51 7.44 -0.86
N ARG A 253 -15.49 8.58 -1.53
CA ARG A 253 -15.91 9.85 -0.91
C ARG A 253 -17.36 9.79 -0.43
N SER A 254 -17.59 10.27 0.79
CA SER A 254 -18.94 10.48 1.33
C SER A 254 -19.58 11.63 0.55
N GLY A 255 -20.66 11.38 -0.19
CA GLY A 255 -21.37 12.41 -0.96
C GLY A 255 -21.27 12.29 -2.49
N GLY A 256 -20.54 11.32 -3.03
CA GLY A 256 -20.68 10.90 -4.42
C GLY A 256 -21.99 10.13 -4.60
N GLN A 257 -23.06 10.80 -5.04
CA GLN A 257 -24.28 10.09 -5.46
C GLN A 257 -23.90 9.15 -6.61
N VAL A 258 -24.13 7.85 -6.40
CA VAL A 258 -24.31 6.92 -7.51
C VAL A 258 -25.58 7.37 -8.21
N GLU A 259 -25.49 8.00 -9.39
CA GLU A 259 -26.62 8.11 -10.29
C GLU A 259 -27.06 6.67 -10.58
N SER A 260 -28.08 6.22 -9.84
CA SER A 260 -28.86 5.06 -10.23
C SER A 260 -29.62 5.47 -11.50
N GLY A 261 -29.02 5.16 -12.65
CA GLY A 261 -29.68 5.24 -13.95
C GLY A 261 -30.87 4.27 -13.96
N VAL A 262 -32.00 4.73 -13.47
CA VAL A 262 -33.31 4.16 -13.82
C VAL A 262 -33.74 4.84 -15.09
N PRO A 263 -33.92 4.11 -16.21
CA PRO A 263 -34.56 4.67 -17.39
C PRO A 263 -35.99 5.06 -16.99
N SER A 264 -36.33 6.32 -17.09
CA SER A 264 -37.71 6.78 -17.02
C SER A 264 -38.41 6.34 -18.30
N ASP A 265 -39.06 5.20 -18.26
CA ASP A 265 -40.15 4.94 -19.18
C ASP A 265 -41.34 5.82 -18.76
N ALA A 266 -41.63 6.80 -19.58
CA ALA A 266 -42.87 7.56 -19.50
C ALA A 266 -43.59 7.50 -20.86
N PRO A 267 -44.92 7.48 -20.86
CA PRO A 267 -45.84 6.87 -21.80
C PRO A 267 -45.94 7.52 -23.17
#